data_408cefd1591f4dd143f3aeed0ba00b1d
#
_entry.id   408cefd1591f4dd143f3aeed0ba00b1d
#
_cell.length_a   1.000
_cell.length_b   1.000
_cell.length_c   1.000
_cell.angle_alpha   90.00
_cell.angle_beta   90.00
_cell.angle_gamma   90.00
#
_symmetry.space_group_name_H-M   'P 1'
#
loop_
_entity.id
_entity.type
_entity.pdbx_description
1 polymer ?
#
loop_
_entity_poly.entity_id
_entity_poly.type
_entity_poly.pdbx_seq_one_letter_code
_entity_poly.pdbx_strand_id
1 'polypeptide(L)'
;MALTCNQQQEKVEETVLQPIDKWVQKQEQQCRNEPCNWWTLCLNKLFCWIVWAMVKISLWVATLVVRWVYRTVCTLVSLVIGLVALIFGNGELIKQALGDLWELAKDGFYTFVGAIIYYALYIVDGIQSILGIQKKKRALTEGERGILWKVFRNSLNYNAISIVDGKAGLLGVSGRAFTMGFKIYLPANNDATLVHECVHVWQFQFAGTKYIGNSVLNQLDSMLISKGYDPYSWVNWISAGNSWYTLKSAEAQAQFVQDVFTKGEFVFIDKTILPDKTHGAFFKEEEETGHNKFSDYTGVANEAWRIIRTG
;
A
#
# COMPACT_ATOMS: atom_id res chain seq x y z
N MET A 1 -4.21 3.41 30.48
CA MET A 1 -3.33 2.57 29.64
C MET A 1 -2.51 3.52 28.76
N ALA A 2 -1.18 3.52 28.84
CA ALA A 2 -0.36 4.38 27.99
C ALA A 2 -0.47 3.88 26.54
N LEU A 3 -0.66 4.82 25.60
CA LEU A 3 -0.69 4.50 24.17
C LEU A 3 0.68 3.94 23.75
N THR A 4 0.68 2.91 22.90
CA THR A 4 1.92 2.43 22.26
C THR A 4 2.50 3.52 21.35
N CYS A 5 3.79 3.43 21.04
CA CYS A 5 4.44 4.38 20.13
C CYS A 5 3.69 4.53 18.79
N ASN A 6 3.22 3.43 18.22
CA ASN A 6 2.47 3.45 16.96
C ASN A 6 1.13 4.20 17.13
N GLN A 7 0.40 3.94 18.21
CA GLN A 7 -0.88 4.63 18.48
C GLN A 7 -0.71 6.13 18.72
N GLN A 8 0.41 6.54 19.32
CA GLN A 8 0.72 7.97 19.49
C GLN A 8 1.03 8.63 18.14
N GLN A 9 1.81 7.97 17.30
CA GLN A 9 2.10 8.44 15.94
C GLN A 9 0.82 8.60 15.13
N GLU A 10 -0.05 7.58 15.08
CA GLU A 10 -1.33 7.62 14.39
C GLU A 10 -2.21 8.77 14.87
N LYS A 11 -2.29 8.97 16.18
CA LYS A 11 -3.08 10.06 16.75
C LYS A 11 -2.59 11.43 16.30
N VAL A 12 -1.27 11.65 16.21
CA VAL A 12 -0.70 12.91 15.69
C VAL A 12 -1.00 13.07 14.21
N GLU A 13 -0.89 12.00 13.42
CA GLU A 13 -1.21 12.02 12.00
C GLU A 13 -2.68 12.35 11.75
N GLU A 14 -3.58 11.69 12.46
CA GLU A 14 -5.03 11.92 12.32
C GLU A 14 -5.47 13.32 12.76
N THR A 15 -4.91 13.80 13.88
CA THR A 15 -5.38 15.07 14.47
C THR A 15 -4.75 16.29 13.83
N VAL A 16 -3.53 16.20 13.31
CA VAL A 16 -2.78 17.34 12.79
C VAL A 16 -2.56 17.27 11.28
N LEU A 17 -2.00 16.16 10.81
CA LEU A 17 -1.52 16.09 9.42
C LEU A 17 -2.63 15.82 8.41
N GLN A 18 -3.56 14.93 8.70
CA GLN A 18 -4.66 14.61 7.79
C GLN A 18 -5.60 15.79 7.49
N PRO A 19 -6.00 16.64 8.47
CA PRO A 19 -6.82 17.80 8.17
C PRO A 19 -6.14 18.79 7.22
N ILE A 20 -4.82 18.99 7.40
CA ILE A 20 -4.03 19.88 6.55
C ILE A 20 -3.91 19.27 5.14
N ASP A 21 -3.62 17.97 5.01
CA ASP A 21 -3.55 17.29 3.72
C ASP A 21 -4.88 17.37 2.96
N LYS A 22 -6.01 17.14 3.63
CA LYS A 22 -7.35 17.30 3.04
C LYS A 22 -7.59 18.72 2.53
N TRP A 23 -7.15 19.73 3.28
CA TRP A 23 -7.27 21.11 2.87
C TRP A 23 -6.43 21.41 1.63
N VAL A 24 -5.16 20.98 1.61
CA VAL A 24 -4.27 21.11 0.44
C VAL A 24 -4.83 20.40 -0.79
N GLN A 25 -5.36 19.19 -0.63
CA GLN A 25 -6.02 18.46 -1.72
C GLN A 25 -7.21 19.22 -2.29
N LYS A 26 -8.01 19.86 -1.43
CA LYS A 26 -9.14 20.69 -1.87
C LYS A 26 -8.67 21.87 -2.71
N GLN A 27 -7.61 22.57 -2.30
CA GLN A 27 -7.05 23.69 -3.03
C GLN A 27 -6.46 23.23 -4.39
N GLU A 28 -5.72 22.13 -4.40
CA GLU A 28 -5.22 21.53 -5.64
C GLU A 28 -6.35 21.18 -6.61
N GLN A 29 -7.45 20.63 -6.09
CA GLN A 29 -8.60 20.27 -6.92
C GLN A 29 -9.29 21.52 -7.50
N GLN A 30 -9.32 22.63 -6.78
CA GLN A 30 -9.83 23.91 -7.30
C GLN A 30 -8.98 24.36 -8.49
N CYS A 31 -7.65 24.34 -8.39
CA CYS A 31 -6.76 24.67 -9.51
C CYS A 31 -7.01 23.78 -10.73
N ARG A 32 -7.26 22.48 -10.52
CA ARG A 32 -7.55 21.54 -11.63
C ARG A 32 -8.87 21.81 -12.31
N ASN A 33 -9.85 22.42 -11.59
CA ASN A 33 -11.17 22.72 -12.11
C ASN A 33 -11.26 24.12 -12.75
N GLU A 34 -10.22 24.95 -12.63
CA GLU A 34 -10.15 26.25 -13.29
C GLU A 34 -10.34 26.12 -14.80
N PRO A 35 -11.13 26.99 -15.43
CA PRO A 35 -11.32 26.94 -16.87
C PRO A 35 -10.02 27.24 -17.60
N CYS A 36 -9.70 26.41 -18.59
CA CYS A 36 -8.59 26.67 -19.51
C CYS A 36 -8.97 27.77 -20.49
N ASN A 37 -8.24 28.87 -20.46
CA ASN A 37 -8.39 29.92 -21.44
C ASN A 37 -7.37 29.65 -22.57
N TRP A 38 -7.85 29.57 -23.81
CA TRP A 38 -7.02 29.27 -24.98
C TRP A 38 -5.87 30.29 -25.18
N TRP A 39 -6.11 31.57 -24.82
CA TRP A 39 -5.11 32.63 -24.89
C TRP A 39 -3.95 32.46 -23.91
N THR A 40 -4.18 31.83 -22.80
CA THR A 40 -3.15 31.60 -21.78
C THR A 40 -2.55 30.20 -21.88
N LEU A 41 -2.93 29.38 -22.87
CA LEU A 41 -2.50 27.98 -23.02
C LEU A 41 -2.56 27.20 -21.71
N CYS A 42 -3.57 27.46 -20.89
CA CYS A 42 -3.74 26.87 -19.55
C CYS A 42 -2.59 27.16 -18.55
N LEU A 43 -1.72 28.13 -18.82
CA LEU A 43 -0.56 28.44 -17.96
C LEU A 43 -0.99 28.81 -16.53
N ASN A 44 -2.10 29.55 -16.38
CA ASN A 44 -2.63 29.89 -15.04
C ASN A 44 -2.99 28.66 -14.25
N LYS A 45 -3.66 27.69 -14.89
CA LYS A 45 -4.03 26.41 -14.30
C LYS A 45 -2.79 25.59 -13.93
N LEU A 46 -1.83 25.53 -14.84
CA LEU A 46 -0.57 24.82 -14.61
C LEU A 46 0.23 25.46 -13.46
N PHE A 47 0.34 26.78 -13.43
CA PHE A 47 1.04 27.50 -12.37
C PHE A 47 0.37 27.32 -11.01
N CYS A 48 -0.95 27.48 -10.93
CA CYS A 48 -1.74 27.22 -9.73
C CYS A 48 -1.50 25.80 -9.21
N TRP A 49 -1.57 24.82 -10.11
CA TRP A 49 -1.32 23.43 -9.74
C TRP A 49 0.12 23.18 -9.25
N ILE A 50 1.15 23.76 -9.90
CA ILE A 50 2.54 23.63 -9.48
C ILE A 50 2.73 24.15 -8.04
N VAL A 51 2.16 25.32 -7.72
CA VAL A 51 2.26 25.90 -6.37
C VAL A 51 1.70 24.92 -5.32
N TRP A 52 0.50 24.37 -5.56
CA TRP A 52 -0.11 23.42 -4.61
C TRP A 52 0.59 22.06 -4.58
N ALA A 53 1.16 21.63 -5.69
CA ALA A 53 2.02 20.45 -5.73
C ALA A 53 3.26 20.64 -4.85
N MET A 54 3.91 21.81 -4.89
CA MET A 54 5.05 22.13 -4.01
C MET A 54 4.66 22.17 -2.54
N VAL A 55 3.50 22.77 -2.21
CA VAL A 55 2.97 22.77 -0.83
C VAL A 55 2.73 21.34 -0.35
N LYS A 56 2.15 20.49 -1.18
CA LYS A 56 1.91 19.08 -0.87
C LYS A 56 3.19 18.30 -0.64
N ILE A 57 4.22 18.53 -1.46
CA ILE A 57 5.54 17.90 -1.30
C ILE A 57 6.16 18.35 0.05
N SER A 58 6.08 19.64 0.36
CA SER A 58 6.61 20.17 1.64
C SER A 58 5.90 19.58 2.85
N LEU A 59 4.57 19.45 2.79
CA LEU A 59 3.77 18.83 3.83
C LEU A 59 4.13 17.36 4.01
N TRP A 60 4.33 16.66 2.89
CA TRP A 60 4.76 15.27 2.92
C TRP A 60 6.14 15.10 3.56
N VAL A 61 7.12 15.95 3.23
CA VAL A 61 8.45 15.94 3.89
C VAL A 61 8.29 16.14 5.38
N ALA A 62 7.45 17.09 5.81
CA ALA A 62 7.16 17.29 7.22
C ALA A 62 6.56 16.04 7.89
N THR A 63 5.61 15.37 7.22
CA THR A 63 5.02 14.12 7.71
C THR A 63 6.07 13.02 7.86
N LEU A 64 6.95 12.89 6.87
CA LEU A 64 8.05 11.92 6.88
C LEU A 64 9.00 12.16 8.06
N VAL A 65 9.37 13.41 8.29
CA VAL A 65 10.23 13.80 9.43
C VAL A 65 9.55 13.44 10.76
N VAL A 66 8.27 13.77 10.92
CA VAL A 66 7.51 13.44 12.14
C VAL A 66 7.48 11.92 12.37
N ARG A 67 7.17 11.13 11.34
CA ARG A 67 7.17 9.65 11.43
C ARG A 67 8.55 9.12 11.81
N TRP A 68 9.57 9.63 11.18
CA TRP A 68 10.95 9.21 11.43
C TRP A 68 11.40 9.53 12.85
N VAL A 69 11.11 10.73 13.35
CA VAL A 69 11.44 11.14 14.71
C VAL A 69 10.74 10.24 15.72
N TYR A 70 9.44 10.00 15.57
CA TYR A 70 8.71 9.11 16.48
C TYR A 70 9.30 7.70 16.50
N ARG A 71 9.51 7.09 15.34
CA ARG A 71 10.07 5.73 15.24
C ARG A 71 11.48 5.65 15.80
N THR A 72 12.32 6.66 15.52
CA THR A 72 13.69 6.72 16.07
C THR A 72 13.68 6.80 17.58
N VAL A 73 12.85 7.66 18.17
CA VAL A 73 12.71 7.76 19.64
C VAL A 73 12.25 6.43 20.23
N CYS A 74 11.25 5.78 19.63
CA CYS A 74 10.76 4.49 20.10
C CYS A 74 11.84 3.40 20.04
N THR A 75 12.60 3.33 18.96
CA THR A 75 13.69 2.37 18.78
C THR A 75 14.83 2.63 19.77
N LEU A 76 15.17 3.90 20.04
CA LEU A 76 16.16 4.25 21.05
C LEU A 76 15.72 3.83 22.45
N VAL A 77 14.45 4.03 22.80
CA VAL A 77 13.89 3.55 24.07
C VAL A 77 13.98 2.04 24.16
N SER A 78 13.64 1.30 23.11
CA SER A 78 13.76 -0.16 23.05
C SER A 78 15.22 -0.62 23.20
N LEU A 79 16.16 0.09 22.58
CA LEU A 79 17.59 -0.17 22.72
C LEU A 79 18.08 0.02 24.18
N VAL A 80 17.67 1.10 24.84
CA VAL A 80 18.02 1.35 26.24
C VAL A 80 17.46 0.24 27.14
N ILE A 81 16.21 -0.15 26.92
CA ILE A 81 15.59 -1.27 27.66
C ILE A 81 16.35 -2.58 27.39
N GLY A 82 16.72 -2.84 26.14
CA GLY A 82 17.50 -4.02 25.75
C GLY A 82 18.90 -4.06 26.41
N LEU A 83 19.59 -2.92 26.49
CA LEU A 83 20.88 -2.79 27.14
C LEU A 83 20.77 -3.03 28.64
N VAL A 84 19.75 -2.47 29.27
CA VAL A 84 19.49 -2.72 30.72
C VAL A 84 19.19 -4.20 30.95
N ALA A 85 18.36 -4.82 30.14
CA ALA A 85 18.02 -6.23 30.22
C ALA A 85 19.25 -7.16 30.01
N LEU A 86 20.19 -6.76 29.16
CA LEU A 86 21.45 -7.49 28.96
C LEU A 86 22.30 -7.56 30.23
N ILE A 87 22.33 -6.49 31.05
CA ILE A 87 23.01 -6.45 32.33
C ILE A 87 22.42 -7.51 33.29
N PHE A 88 21.12 -7.81 33.15
CA PHE A 88 20.45 -8.86 33.95
C PHE A 88 20.45 -10.23 33.24
N GLY A 89 21.30 -10.44 32.21
CA GLY A 89 21.47 -11.72 31.54
C GLY A 89 20.43 -12.04 30.45
N ASN A 90 19.58 -11.12 30.10
CA ASN A 90 18.58 -11.32 29.05
C ASN A 90 19.06 -10.71 27.71
N GLY A 91 19.77 -11.53 26.89
CA GLY A 91 20.29 -11.12 25.59
C GLY A 91 19.25 -11.06 24.47
N GLU A 92 18.06 -11.63 24.65
CA GLU A 92 17.04 -11.65 23.57
C GLU A 92 16.45 -10.26 23.30
N LEU A 93 16.26 -9.44 24.32
CA LEU A 93 15.74 -8.08 24.15
C LEU A 93 16.67 -7.18 23.36
N ILE A 94 17.99 -7.35 23.47
CA ILE A 94 18.93 -6.55 22.65
C ILE A 94 18.95 -7.03 21.20
N LYS A 95 18.84 -8.34 20.95
CA LYS A 95 18.71 -8.85 19.57
C LYS A 95 17.44 -8.30 18.90
N GLN A 96 16.33 -8.27 19.64
CA GLN A 96 15.08 -7.71 19.15
C GLN A 96 15.24 -6.21 18.84
N ALA A 97 15.84 -5.43 19.75
CA ALA A 97 16.06 -4.00 19.53
C ALA A 97 17.00 -3.70 18.34
N LEU A 98 18.02 -4.52 18.10
CA LEU A 98 18.87 -4.42 16.90
C LEU A 98 18.11 -4.79 15.64
N GLY A 99 17.24 -5.79 15.69
CA GLY A 99 16.31 -6.14 14.61
C GLY A 99 15.39 -4.96 14.27
N ASP A 100 14.78 -4.34 15.27
CA ASP A 100 13.92 -3.17 15.12
C ASP A 100 14.67 -1.97 14.48
N LEU A 101 15.93 -1.77 14.85
CA LEU A 101 16.78 -0.74 14.24
C LEU A 101 17.06 -1.02 12.77
N TRP A 102 17.32 -2.27 12.41
CA TRP A 102 17.52 -2.67 11.02
C TRP A 102 16.24 -2.48 10.18
N GLU A 103 15.07 -2.90 10.71
CA GLU A 103 13.79 -2.69 10.05
C GLU A 103 13.48 -1.19 9.90
N LEU A 104 13.78 -0.37 10.92
CA LEU A 104 13.63 1.09 10.84
C LEU A 104 14.47 1.69 9.70
N ALA A 105 15.73 1.28 9.56
CA ALA A 105 16.62 1.77 8.50
C ALA A 105 16.10 1.34 7.12
N LYS A 106 15.70 0.10 6.97
CA LYS A 106 15.15 -0.47 5.73
C LYS A 106 13.82 0.22 5.34
N ASP A 107 12.93 0.41 6.30
CA ASP A 107 11.66 1.08 6.11
C ASP A 107 11.84 2.55 5.70
N GLY A 108 12.80 3.24 6.33
CA GLY A 108 13.17 4.60 5.96
C GLY A 108 13.66 4.69 4.53
N PHE A 109 14.52 3.76 4.13
CA PHE A 109 15.04 3.70 2.76
C PHE A 109 13.93 3.45 1.73
N TYR A 110 13.06 2.45 1.95
CA TYR A 110 11.92 2.18 1.06
C TYR A 110 10.96 3.36 0.99
N THR A 111 10.69 4.01 2.12
CA THR A 111 9.81 5.19 2.17
C THR A 111 10.40 6.34 1.37
N PHE A 112 11.70 6.60 1.49
CA PHE A 112 12.39 7.67 0.78
C PHE A 112 12.40 7.43 -0.74
N VAL A 113 12.81 6.24 -1.18
CA VAL A 113 12.80 5.85 -2.61
C VAL A 113 11.39 5.91 -3.17
N GLY A 114 10.43 5.32 -2.45
CA GLY A 114 9.03 5.34 -2.86
C GLY A 114 8.45 6.74 -2.99
N ALA A 115 8.90 7.66 -2.16
CA ALA A 115 8.47 9.04 -2.22
C ALA A 115 9.01 9.78 -3.45
N ILE A 116 10.28 9.62 -3.76
CA ILE A 116 10.85 10.20 -4.99
C ILE A 116 10.05 9.72 -6.20
N ILE A 117 9.81 8.41 -6.28
CA ILE A 117 9.03 7.81 -7.37
C ILE A 117 7.59 8.35 -7.38
N TYR A 118 6.92 8.35 -6.24
CA TYR A 118 5.54 8.83 -6.12
C TYR A 118 5.39 10.28 -6.63
N TYR A 119 6.28 11.18 -6.23
CA TYR A 119 6.19 12.58 -6.65
C TYR A 119 6.58 12.79 -8.11
N ALA A 120 7.54 12.04 -8.63
CA ALA A 120 7.83 12.06 -10.07
C ALA A 120 6.59 11.64 -10.87
N LEU A 121 5.96 10.53 -10.49
CA LEU A 121 4.73 10.05 -11.12
C LEU A 121 3.57 11.03 -10.93
N TYR A 122 3.44 11.65 -9.77
CA TYR A 122 2.42 12.66 -9.47
C TYR A 122 2.53 13.89 -10.37
N ILE A 123 3.77 14.36 -10.64
CA ILE A 123 4.01 15.47 -11.56
C ILE A 123 3.62 15.08 -12.98
N VAL A 124 4.03 13.91 -13.47
CA VAL A 124 3.66 13.41 -14.79
C VAL A 124 2.14 13.26 -14.93
N ASP A 125 1.48 12.69 -13.93
CA ASP A 125 0.01 12.55 -13.88
C ASP A 125 -0.70 13.91 -13.94
N GLY A 126 -0.20 14.88 -13.19
CA GLY A 126 -0.75 16.24 -13.20
C GLY A 126 -0.66 16.90 -14.58
N ILE A 127 0.50 16.81 -15.21
CA ILE A 127 0.73 17.33 -16.57
C ILE A 127 -0.21 16.64 -17.57
N GLN A 128 -0.29 15.31 -17.57
CA GLN A 128 -1.17 14.55 -18.45
C GLN A 128 -2.65 14.91 -18.26
N SER A 129 -3.06 15.10 -17.01
CA SER A 129 -4.44 15.50 -16.68
C SER A 129 -4.76 16.91 -17.19
N ILE A 130 -3.82 17.85 -17.08
CA ILE A 130 -3.99 19.24 -17.55
C ILE A 130 -4.02 19.29 -19.08
N LEU A 131 -3.17 18.51 -19.74
CA LEU A 131 -3.11 18.44 -21.21
C LEU A 131 -4.24 17.61 -21.82
N GLY A 132 -5.10 16.98 -21.02
CA GLY A 132 -6.20 16.14 -21.50
C GLY A 132 -5.76 14.83 -22.13
N ILE A 133 -4.51 14.40 -21.94
CA ILE A 133 -3.97 13.13 -22.45
C ILE A 133 -4.59 11.93 -21.72
N GLN A 134 -5.03 12.15 -20.48
CA GLN A 134 -5.55 11.12 -19.60
C GLN A 134 -7.08 11.12 -19.56
N LYS A 135 -7.69 9.94 -19.47
CA LYS A 135 -9.13 9.84 -19.21
C LYS A 135 -9.50 10.50 -17.88
N LYS A 136 -10.72 11.00 -17.80
CA LYS A 136 -11.22 11.59 -16.55
C LYS A 136 -11.26 10.52 -15.47
N LYS A 137 -10.82 10.89 -14.27
CA LYS A 137 -10.96 10.06 -13.09
C LYS A 137 -12.43 9.98 -12.66
N ARG A 138 -12.84 8.81 -12.20
CA ARG A 138 -14.15 8.56 -11.61
C ARG A 138 -14.02 7.99 -10.20
N ALA A 139 -15.09 8.07 -9.44
CA ALA A 139 -15.21 7.33 -8.18
C ALA A 139 -15.42 5.83 -8.45
N LEU A 140 -15.29 5.02 -7.40
CA LEU A 140 -15.71 3.63 -7.42
C LEU A 140 -17.22 3.53 -7.66
N THR A 141 -17.64 2.60 -8.50
CA THR A 141 -19.05 2.22 -8.66
C THR A 141 -19.54 1.47 -7.43
N GLU A 142 -20.86 1.36 -7.24
CA GLU A 142 -21.46 0.58 -6.15
C GLU A 142 -21.08 -0.92 -6.25
N GLY A 143 -21.01 -1.47 -7.47
CA GLY A 143 -20.56 -2.85 -7.69
C GLY A 143 -19.11 -3.05 -7.24
N GLU A 144 -18.18 -2.16 -7.65
CA GLU A 144 -16.79 -2.20 -7.21
C GLU A 144 -16.65 -2.05 -5.69
N ARG A 145 -17.43 -1.15 -5.06
CA ARG A 145 -17.48 -1.01 -3.60
C ARG A 145 -17.95 -2.30 -2.93
N GLY A 146 -18.99 -2.94 -3.47
CA GLY A 146 -19.51 -4.21 -2.96
C GLY A 146 -18.47 -5.34 -3.00
N ILE A 147 -17.67 -5.41 -4.07
CA ILE A 147 -16.57 -6.37 -4.21
C ILE A 147 -15.49 -6.10 -3.16
N LEU A 148 -15.00 -4.87 -3.10
CA LEU A 148 -13.94 -4.47 -2.17
C LEU A 148 -14.37 -4.61 -0.71
N TRP A 149 -15.65 -4.40 -0.40
CA TRP A 149 -16.19 -4.58 0.93
C TRP A 149 -16.04 -6.02 1.45
N LYS A 150 -16.08 -7.02 0.58
CA LYS A 150 -15.86 -8.42 0.97
C LYS A 150 -14.46 -8.64 1.57
N VAL A 151 -13.46 -7.91 1.08
CA VAL A 151 -12.06 -8.02 1.52
C VAL A 151 -11.77 -7.02 2.64
N PHE A 152 -12.00 -5.74 2.40
CA PHE A 152 -11.46 -4.64 3.21
C PHE A 152 -12.40 -4.12 4.30
N ARG A 153 -13.71 -4.41 4.21
CA ARG A 153 -14.71 -3.87 5.14
C ARG A 153 -14.58 -2.35 5.29
N ASN A 154 -14.42 -1.84 6.52
CA ASN A 154 -14.30 -0.40 6.82
C ASN A 154 -12.85 0.12 6.77
N SER A 155 -11.86 -0.73 6.49
CA SER A 155 -10.45 -0.32 6.58
C SER A 155 -9.98 0.58 5.46
N LEU A 156 -10.67 0.60 4.30
CA LEU A 156 -10.35 1.50 3.20
C LEU A 156 -11.15 2.80 3.24
N ASN A 157 -10.47 3.89 2.93
CA ASN A 157 -11.15 5.16 2.63
C ASN A 157 -11.68 5.14 1.19
N TYR A 158 -12.80 4.45 0.95
CA TYR A 158 -13.41 4.30 -0.38
C TYR A 158 -13.69 5.63 -1.10
N ASN A 159 -13.97 6.69 -0.34
CA ASN A 159 -14.26 8.01 -0.91
C ASN A 159 -13.01 8.72 -1.43
N ALA A 160 -11.83 8.34 -0.97
CA ALA A 160 -10.57 8.86 -1.47
C ALA A 160 -10.13 8.16 -2.76
N ILE A 161 -10.60 6.93 -3.01
CA ILE A 161 -10.19 6.13 -4.17
C ILE A 161 -10.77 6.72 -5.44
N SER A 162 -9.91 6.89 -6.45
CA SER A 162 -10.30 7.31 -7.78
C SER A 162 -9.75 6.34 -8.82
N ILE A 163 -10.58 6.00 -9.79
CA ILE A 163 -10.24 5.12 -10.92
C ILE A 163 -10.01 5.97 -12.18
N VAL A 164 -8.97 5.65 -12.91
CA VAL A 164 -8.73 6.12 -14.27
C VAL A 164 -8.87 4.90 -15.19
N ASP A 165 -9.98 4.84 -15.93
CA ASP A 165 -10.23 3.73 -16.84
C ASP A 165 -9.30 3.81 -18.05
N GLY A 166 -8.61 2.72 -18.35
CA GLY A 166 -7.70 2.60 -19.47
C GLY A 166 -6.23 2.72 -19.09
N LYS A 167 -5.39 2.85 -20.11
CA LYS A 167 -3.93 2.97 -19.91
C LYS A 167 -3.57 4.27 -19.23
N ALA A 168 -2.54 4.24 -18.40
CA ALA A 168 -2.06 5.39 -17.62
C ALA A 168 -1.31 6.45 -18.47
N GLY A 169 -1.61 6.59 -19.75
CA GLY A 169 -0.91 7.50 -20.65
C GLY A 169 0.59 7.19 -20.72
N LEU A 170 1.44 8.19 -20.49
CA LEU A 170 2.90 8.02 -20.43
C LEU A 170 3.36 7.10 -19.29
N LEU A 171 2.56 6.94 -18.25
CA LEU A 171 2.83 6.03 -17.12
C LEU A 171 2.44 4.58 -17.42
N GLY A 172 1.62 4.35 -18.44
CA GLY A 172 1.06 3.05 -18.79
C GLY A 172 1.83 2.27 -19.85
N VAL A 173 3.16 2.42 -19.91
CA VAL A 173 4.01 1.76 -20.90
C VAL A 173 3.86 0.24 -20.88
N SER A 174 3.61 -0.35 -19.71
CA SER A 174 3.43 -1.80 -19.55
C SER A 174 2.03 -2.31 -19.88
N GLY A 175 1.02 -1.43 -20.01
CA GLY A 175 -0.39 -1.81 -20.16
C GLY A 175 -1.00 -2.53 -18.95
N ARG A 176 -0.27 -2.62 -17.84
CA ARG A 176 -0.75 -3.19 -16.57
C ARG A 176 -1.55 -2.18 -15.77
N ALA A 177 -2.35 -2.66 -14.84
CA ALA A 177 -2.92 -1.83 -13.79
C ALA A 177 -1.81 -1.29 -12.88
N PHE A 178 -2.09 -0.17 -12.24
CA PHE A 178 -1.08 0.51 -11.43
C PHE A 178 -1.74 1.43 -10.42
N THR A 179 -1.28 1.38 -9.18
CA THR A 179 -1.77 2.22 -8.08
C THR A 179 -0.76 3.29 -7.71
N MET A 180 -1.23 4.53 -7.64
CA MET A 180 -0.49 5.68 -7.16
C MET A 180 -1.25 6.34 -6.00
N GLY A 181 -0.94 5.94 -4.79
CA GLY A 181 -1.65 6.40 -3.60
C GLY A 181 -3.11 5.96 -3.59
N PHE A 182 -4.05 6.90 -3.68
CA PHE A 182 -5.48 6.62 -3.80
C PHE A 182 -5.99 6.62 -5.25
N LYS A 183 -5.11 6.72 -6.23
CA LYS A 183 -5.48 6.69 -7.64
C LYS A 183 -5.06 5.37 -8.27
N ILE A 184 -6.01 4.69 -8.89
CA ILE A 184 -5.82 3.41 -9.58
C ILE A 184 -6.01 3.65 -11.09
N TYR A 185 -5.04 3.21 -11.87
CA TYR A 185 -5.14 3.09 -13.33
C TYR A 185 -5.54 1.67 -13.67
N LEU A 186 -6.75 1.51 -14.21
CA LEU A 186 -7.34 0.21 -14.48
C LEU A 186 -7.57 0.05 -15.99
N PRO A 187 -6.64 -0.63 -16.71
CA PRO A 187 -6.74 -0.79 -18.16
C PRO A 187 -7.94 -1.63 -18.60
N ALA A 188 -8.30 -2.63 -17.79
CA ALA A 188 -9.45 -3.48 -18.01
C ALA A 188 -10.27 -3.59 -16.70
N ASN A 189 -11.58 -3.64 -16.85
CA ASN A 189 -12.47 -3.84 -15.72
C ASN A 189 -12.40 -5.31 -15.27
N ASN A 190 -11.60 -5.59 -14.24
CA ASN A 190 -11.36 -6.91 -13.70
C ASN A 190 -11.33 -6.83 -12.17
N ASP A 191 -12.26 -7.53 -11.53
CA ASP A 191 -12.45 -7.52 -10.08
C ASP A 191 -11.19 -7.98 -9.32
N ALA A 192 -10.51 -8.99 -9.85
CA ALA A 192 -9.28 -9.51 -9.26
C ALA A 192 -8.17 -8.46 -9.26
N THR A 193 -7.98 -7.80 -10.40
CA THR A 193 -7.01 -6.71 -10.54
C THR A 193 -7.39 -5.54 -9.64
N LEU A 194 -8.68 -5.20 -9.56
CA LEU A 194 -9.14 -4.13 -8.66
C LEU A 194 -8.85 -4.45 -7.20
N VAL A 195 -9.05 -5.70 -6.77
CA VAL A 195 -8.69 -6.14 -5.40
C VAL A 195 -7.19 -6.02 -5.17
N HIS A 196 -6.35 -6.47 -6.12
CA HIS A 196 -4.89 -6.33 -6.05
C HIS A 196 -4.47 -4.88 -5.86
N GLU A 197 -4.95 -4.00 -6.73
CA GLU A 197 -4.61 -2.57 -6.68
C GLU A 197 -5.13 -1.90 -5.39
N CYS A 198 -6.26 -2.36 -4.86
CA CYS A 198 -6.76 -1.86 -3.58
C CYS A 198 -5.96 -2.35 -2.37
N VAL A 199 -5.22 -3.46 -2.46
CA VAL A 199 -4.20 -3.79 -1.44
C VAL A 199 -3.11 -2.72 -1.44
N HIS A 200 -2.67 -2.25 -2.60
CA HIS A 200 -1.70 -1.15 -2.68
C HIS A 200 -2.26 0.17 -2.14
N VAL A 201 -3.55 0.45 -2.34
CA VAL A 201 -4.22 1.59 -1.67
C VAL A 201 -4.19 1.43 -0.15
N TRP A 202 -4.47 0.24 0.35
CA TRP A 202 -4.40 -0.08 1.77
C TRP A 202 -2.96 0.09 2.31
N GLN A 203 -1.96 -0.44 1.61
CA GLN A 203 -0.54 -0.26 1.95
C GLN A 203 -0.14 1.22 1.96
N PHE A 204 -0.63 2.02 1.01
CA PHE A 204 -0.41 3.46 1.00
C PHE A 204 -1.07 4.16 2.19
N GLN A 205 -2.30 3.81 2.50
CA GLN A 205 -3.06 4.41 3.60
C GLN A 205 -2.36 4.22 4.95
N PHE A 206 -1.79 3.04 5.20
CA PHE A 206 -1.17 2.70 6.49
C PHE A 206 0.36 2.85 6.51
N ALA A 207 1.04 2.70 5.40
CA ALA A 207 2.51 2.75 5.33
C ALA A 207 3.07 3.86 4.41
N GLY A 208 2.21 4.69 3.81
CA GLY A 208 2.62 5.76 2.92
C GLY A 208 3.32 5.22 1.66
N THR A 209 4.38 5.90 1.23
CA THR A 209 5.11 5.56 0.00
C THR A 209 6.04 4.36 0.12
N LYS A 210 6.16 3.75 1.30
CA LYS A 210 7.02 2.58 1.56
C LYS A 210 6.72 1.44 0.58
N TYR A 211 5.43 1.17 0.30
CA TYR A 211 5.05 0.10 -0.62
C TYR A 211 5.60 0.32 -2.03
N ILE A 212 5.60 1.56 -2.53
CA ILE A 212 6.13 1.89 -3.87
C ILE A 212 7.62 1.59 -3.94
N GLY A 213 8.37 2.05 -2.93
CA GLY A 213 9.80 1.77 -2.85
C GLY A 213 10.08 0.26 -2.77
N ASN A 214 9.31 -0.46 -1.95
CA ASN A 214 9.43 -1.91 -1.84
C ASN A 214 9.10 -2.61 -3.17
N SER A 215 7.98 -2.30 -3.81
CA SER A 215 7.58 -2.88 -5.10
C SER A 215 8.62 -2.65 -6.18
N VAL A 216 9.06 -1.40 -6.37
CA VAL A 216 10.02 -1.07 -7.42
C VAL A 216 11.37 -1.71 -7.18
N LEU A 217 11.89 -1.68 -5.95
CA LEU A 217 13.19 -2.28 -5.65
C LEU A 217 13.16 -3.81 -5.74
N ASN A 218 12.06 -4.47 -5.36
CA ASN A 218 11.93 -5.92 -5.56
C ASN A 218 11.78 -6.29 -7.05
N GLN A 219 11.13 -5.47 -7.87
CA GLN A 219 11.08 -5.67 -9.31
C GLN A 219 12.46 -5.47 -9.95
N LEU A 220 13.22 -4.45 -9.52
CA LEU A 220 14.60 -4.25 -9.98
C LEU A 220 15.54 -5.38 -9.54
N ASP A 221 15.42 -5.87 -8.30
CA ASP A 221 16.16 -7.03 -7.80
C ASP A 221 15.90 -8.25 -8.68
N SER A 222 14.64 -8.53 -8.98
CA SER A 222 14.22 -9.61 -9.87
C SER A 222 14.82 -9.50 -11.28
N MET A 223 14.89 -8.30 -11.83
CA MET A 223 15.37 -8.05 -13.18
C MET A 223 16.89 -8.07 -13.30
N LEU A 224 17.60 -7.54 -12.30
CA LEU A 224 19.02 -7.20 -12.40
C LEU A 224 19.93 -8.13 -11.59
N ILE A 225 19.47 -8.64 -10.44
CA ILE A 225 20.32 -9.29 -9.46
C ILE A 225 19.92 -10.74 -9.24
N SER A 226 18.70 -10.97 -8.84
CA SER A 226 18.21 -12.28 -8.38
C SER A 226 17.44 -12.99 -9.49
N LYS A 227 18.17 -13.54 -10.48
CA LYS A 227 17.56 -14.33 -11.57
C LYS A 227 16.71 -15.46 -11.00
N GLY A 228 15.42 -15.47 -11.38
CA GLY A 228 14.44 -16.46 -10.89
C GLY A 228 13.66 -16.04 -9.64
N TYR A 229 13.96 -14.89 -9.04
CA TYR A 229 13.11 -14.29 -8.04
C TYR A 229 11.90 -13.61 -8.72
N ASP A 230 10.69 -14.04 -8.34
CA ASP A 230 9.45 -13.41 -8.75
C ASP A 230 8.88 -12.57 -7.59
N PRO A 231 8.81 -11.23 -7.72
CA PRO A 231 8.29 -10.35 -6.67
C PRO A 231 6.81 -10.57 -6.35
N TYR A 232 6.06 -11.26 -7.22
CA TYR A 232 4.66 -11.63 -7.02
C TYR A 232 4.50 -12.99 -6.33
N SER A 233 5.56 -13.81 -6.27
CA SER A 233 5.49 -15.14 -5.68
C SER A 233 5.41 -15.09 -4.16
N TRP A 234 4.33 -15.65 -3.61
CA TRP A 234 4.10 -15.76 -2.18
C TRP A 234 4.19 -17.21 -1.65
N VAL A 235 4.03 -18.21 -2.54
CA VAL A 235 3.87 -19.61 -2.17
C VAL A 235 5.07 -20.13 -1.37
N ASN A 236 6.28 -19.99 -1.89
CA ASN A 236 7.49 -20.50 -1.23
C ASN A 236 7.73 -19.87 0.14
N TRP A 237 7.39 -18.59 0.29
CA TRP A 237 7.55 -17.86 1.55
C TRP A 237 6.57 -18.37 2.62
N ILE A 238 5.32 -18.52 2.24
CA ILE A 238 4.26 -19.00 3.14
C ILE A 238 4.47 -20.47 3.48
N SER A 239 4.86 -21.31 2.50
CA SER A 239 5.18 -22.73 2.71
C SER A 239 6.38 -22.95 3.64
N ALA A 240 7.27 -21.96 3.76
CA ALA A 240 8.35 -21.94 4.75
C ALA A 240 7.89 -21.54 6.16
N GLY A 241 6.59 -21.38 6.39
CA GLY A 241 6.00 -21.06 7.70
C GLY A 241 5.97 -19.57 8.04
N ASN A 242 6.21 -18.69 7.07
CA ASN A 242 6.15 -17.25 7.30
C ASN A 242 4.70 -16.73 7.18
N SER A 243 4.45 -15.59 7.81
CA SER A 243 3.15 -14.94 7.79
C SER A 243 2.95 -14.09 6.52
N TRP A 244 1.69 -13.78 6.20
CA TRP A 244 1.36 -12.86 5.10
C TRP A 244 2.00 -11.48 5.29
N TYR A 245 1.99 -10.95 6.52
CA TYR A 245 2.53 -9.62 6.81
C TYR A 245 4.03 -9.53 6.59
N THR A 246 4.76 -10.64 6.74
CA THR A 246 6.22 -10.69 6.55
C THR A 246 6.65 -11.01 5.13
N LEU A 247 5.73 -11.12 4.17
CA LEU A 247 6.07 -11.28 2.76
C LEU A 247 7.04 -10.18 2.31
N LYS A 248 8.11 -10.59 1.63
CA LYS A 248 9.22 -9.73 1.23
C LYS A 248 8.79 -8.57 0.35
N SER A 249 7.83 -8.83 -0.54
CA SER A 249 7.35 -7.85 -1.52
C SER A 249 5.93 -7.39 -1.22
N ALA A 250 5.68 -6.10 -1.41
CA ALA A 250 4.34 -5.53 -1.41
C ALA A 250 3.46 -6.15 -2.52
N GLU A 251 4.08 -6.50 -3.67
CA GLU A 251 3.40 -7.19 -4.76
C GLU A 251 2.96 -8.61 -4.36
N ALA A 252 3.82 -9.36 -3.64
CA ALA A 252 3.45 -10.69 -3.15
C ALA A 252 2.29 -10.65 -2.16
N GLN A 253 2.23 -9.61 -1.31
CA GLN A 253 1.09 -9.40 -0.41
C GLN A 253 -0.20 -9.17 -1.20
N ALA A 254 -0.15 -8.30 -2.22
CA ALA A 254 -1.29 -8.00 -3.07
C ALA A 254 -1.71 -9.20 -3.92
N GLN A 255 -0.73 -9.94 -4.47
CA GLN A 255 -0.99 -11.15 -5.26
C GLN A 255 -1.64 -12.25 -4.42
N PHE A 256 -1.20 -12.47 -3.17
CA PHE A 256 -1.83 -13.41 -2.27
C PHE A 256 -3.31 -13.10 -2.07
N VAL A 257 -3.64 -11.85 -1.77
CA VAL A 257 -5.04 -11.42 -1.57
C VAL A 257 -5.85 -11.59 -2.85
N GLN A 258 -5.29 -11.25 -4.00
CA GLN A 258 -5.91 -11.47 -5.31
C GLN A 258 -6.17 -12.96 -5.57
N ASP A 259 -5.19 -13.81 -5.32
CA ASP A 259 -5.30 -15.26 -5.57
C ASP A 259 -6.34 -15.90 -4.64
N VAL A 260 -6.34 -15.54 -3.34
CA VAL A 260 -7.37 -16.01 -2.42
C VAL A 260 -8.76 -15.53 -2.84
N PHE A 261 -8.87 -14.28 -3.31
CA PHE A 261 -10.16 -13.74 -3.78
C PHE A 261 -10.68 -14.46 -5.04
N THR A 262 -9.79 -14.90 -5.94
CA THR A 262 -10.19 -15.44 -7.26
C THR A 262 -10.13 -16.94 -7.38
N LYS A 263 -9.14 -17.57 -6.75
CA LYS A 263 -8.82 -19.00 -6.95
C LYS A 263 -9.02 -19.82 -5.69
N GLY A 264 -9.05 -19.19 -4.52
CA GLY A 264 -9.32 -19.87 -3.27
C GLY A 264 -10.76 -20.37 -3.23
N GLU A 265 -10.97 -21.60 -2.87
CA GLU A 265 -12.31 -22.09 -2.52
C GLU A 265 -12.65 -21.56 -1.12
N PHE A 266 -13.55 -20.59 -1.08
CA PHE A 266 -14.04 -20.03 0.18
C PHE A 266 -15.10 -20.97 0.78
N VAL A 267 -14.71 -21.77 1.76
CA VAL A 267 -15.68 -22.46 2.59
C VAL A 267 -16.08 -21.54 3.74
N PHE A 268 -17.35 -21.11 3.75
CA PHE A 268 -17.92 -20.43 4.91
C PHE A 268 -18.03 -21.42 6.06
N ILE A 269 -17.12 -21.39 7.01
CA ILE A 269 -17.10 -22.33 8.14
C ILE A 269 -18.21 -22.00 9.15
N ASP A 270 -18.74 -20.79 9.18
CA ASP A 270 -19.87 -20.42 10.01
C ASP A 270 -20.66 -19.24 9.44
N LYS A 271 -22.00 -19.31 9.53
CA LYS A 271 -22.90 -18.21 9.15
C LYS A 271 -22.89 -17.05 10.17
N THR A 272 -22.39 -17.27 11.35
CA THR A 272 -22.14 -16.23 12.35
C THR A 272 -20.80 -15.60 12.05
N ILE A 273 -20.85 -14.39 11.54
CA ILE A 273 -19.73 -13.55 11.15
C ILE A 273 -18.92 -13.17 12.42
N LEU A 274 -18.07 -14.07 12.86
CA LEU A 274 -16.93 -13.67 13.68
C LEU A 274 -15.86 -13.19 12.70
N PRO A 275 -15.33 -11.98 12.86
CA PRO A 275 -14.38 -11.37 11.90
C PRO A 275 -13.16 -12.25 11.58
N ASP A 276 -12.85 -13.20 12.42
CA ASP A 276 -11.62 -13.96 12.45
C ASP A 276 -11.68 -15.38 11.89
N LYS A 277 -12.88 -15.89 11.48
CA LYS A 277 -13.05 -17.32 11.15
C LYS A 277 -13.87 -17.60 9.89
N THR A 278 -13.89 -16.73 8.93
CA THR A 278 -14.92 -16.76 7.90
C THR A 278 -14.55 -17.40 6.57
N HIS A 279 -13.31 -17.80 6.32
CA HIS A 279 -12.92 -18.24 4.98
C HIS A 279 -11.91 -19.38 5.01
N GLY A 280 -12.24 -20.50 4.39
CA GLY A 280 -11.26 -21.49 3.96
C GLY A 280 -10.58 -21.03 2.67
N ALA A 281 -9.29 -21.21 2.54
CA ALA A 281 -8.52 -20.93 1.34
C ALA A 281 -7.76 -22.20 0.94
N PHE A 282 -8.33 -22.94 0.02
CA PHE A 282 -7.77 -24.19 -0.51
C PHE A 282 -7.32 -23.94 -1.95
N PHE A 283 -6.04 -24.20 -2.25
CA PHE A 283 -5.50 -24.11 -3.59
C PHE A 283 -5.23 -25.50 -4.12
N LYS A 284 -5.73 -25.77 -5.33
CA LYS A 284 -5.42 -26.97 -6.06
C LYS A 284 -4.02 -26.88 -6.63
N GLU A 285 -3.16 -27.81 -6.23
CA GLU A 285 -1.84 -28.02 -6.84
C GLU A 285 -1.96 -29.19 -7.83
N GLU A 286 -1.49 -29.00 -9.07
CA GLU A 286 -1.33 -30.09 -10.03
C GLU A 286 -0.07 -30.88 -9.68
N GLU A 287 -0.24 -32.14 -9.27
CA GLU A 287 0.88 -33.07 -9.17
C GLU A 287 1.15 -33.73 -10.53
N GLU A 288 2.41 -33.99 -10.85
CA GLU A 288 2.84 -34.76 -12.04
C GLU A 288 2.22 -36.16 -12.09
N THR A 289 1.74 -36.67 -10.98
CA THR A 289 1.10 -37.99 -10.83
C THR A 289 -0.38 -38.03 -11.20
N GLY A 290 -0.97 -36.89 -11.60
CA GLY A 290 -2.39 -36.80 -11.96
C GLY A 290 -3.36 -36.81 -10.77
N HIS A 291 -2.86 -36.78 -9.54
CA HIS A 291 -3.68 -36.61 -8.34
C HIS A 291 -3.75 -35.14 -7.98
N ASN A 292 -4.96 -34.66 -7.61
CA ASN A 292 -5.13 -33.30 -7.13
C ASN A 292 -4.70 -33.24 -5.67
N LYS A 293 -3.66 -32.46 -5.39
CA LYS A 293 -3.28 -32.09 -4.04
C LYS A 293 -3.84 -30.72 -3.74
N PHE A 294 -4.43 -30.54 -2.57
CA PHE A 294 -4.91 -29.27 -2.10
C PHE A 294 -4.01 -28.78 -0.97
N SER A 295 -3.49 -27.56 -1.11
CA SER A 295 -2.78 -26.90 -0.04
C SER A 295 -3.73 -25.97 0.69
N ASP A 296 -3.77 -26.08 2.03
CA ASP A 296 -4.62 -25.28 2.90
C ASP A 296 -3.87 -24.05 3.41
N TYR A 297 -4.26 -22.90 2.90
CA TYR A 297 -3.77 -21.59 3.32
C TYR A 297 -4.77 -20.81 4.16
N THR A 298 -5.80 -21.49 4.70
CA THR A 298 -6.87 -20.85 5.49
C THR A 298 -6.33 -20.05 6.66
N GLY A 299 -5.34 -20.57 7.37
CA GLY A 299 -4.74 -19.85 8.50
C GLY A 299 -4.12 -18.52 8.09
N VAL A 300 -3.34 -18.53 7.00
CA VAL A 300 -2.68 -17.32 6.48
C VAL A 300 -3.69 -16.36 5.86
N ALA A 301 -4.71 -16.87 5.18
CA ALA A 301 -5.78 -16.04 4.62
C ALA A 301 -6.57 -15.32 5.74
N ASN A 302 -6.89 -16.03 6.82
CA ASN A 302 -7.55 -15.44 7.99
C ASN A 302 -6.66 -14.38 8.67
N GLU A 303 -5.37 -14.62 8.78
CA GLU A 303 -4.40 -13.63 9.26
C GLU A 303 -4.42 -12.37 8.37
N ALA A 304 -4.27 -12.54 7.05
CA ALA A 304 -4.28 -11.44 6.08
C ALA A 304 -5.57 -10.62 6.18
N TRP A 305 -6.72 -11.29 6.20
CA TRP A 305 -8.02 -10.61 6.33
C TRP A 305 -8.17 -9.87 7.65
N ARG A 306 -7.72 -10.47 8.75
CA ARG A 306 -7.73 -9.80 10.05
C ARG A 306 -6.88 -8.52 10.01
N ILE A 307 -5.64 -8.60 9.53
CA ILE A 307 -4.73 -7.45 9.43
C ILE A 307 -5.33 -6.37 8.51
N ILE A 308 -5.78 -6.75 7.31
CA ILE A 308 -6.38 -5.82 6.35
C ILE A 308 -7.60 -5.10 6.95
N ARG A 309 -8.43 -5.78 7.72
CA ARG A 309 -9.68 -5.23 8.25
C ARG A 309 -9.51 -4.41 9.53
N THR A 310 -8.42 -4.60 10.26
CA THR A 310 -8.14 -3.85 11.49
C THR A 310 -7.26 -2.63 11.26
N GLY A 311 -6.49 -2.58 10.16
CA GLY A 311 -5.59 -1.47 9.80
C GLY A 311 -4.19 -1.71 10.32
#